data_822028f8402c70b377755f1992eb5fb9
#
_entry.id   822028f8402c70b377755f1992eb5fb9
#
_cell.length_a   1.000
_cell.length_b   1.000
_cell.length_c   1.000
_cell.angle_alpha   90.00
_cell.angle_beta   90.00
_cell.angle_gamma   90.00
#
_symmetry.space_group_name_H-M   'P 1'
#
loop_
_entity.id
_entity.type
_entity.pdbx_description
1 polymer ?
#
loop_
_entity_poly.entity_id
_entity_poly.type
_entity_poly.pdbx_seq_one_letter_code
_entity_poly.pdbx_strand_id
1 'polypeptide(L)'
;MRTSTRRRHLFSAVAVAAIGSLALAACSGGSGGPQSGGSSKLTNDKIVFGLLNDQSGVYKDLSGPNSAVAIQMAIDDYKAKYGDSAVAKSIEIVQADHQNKADVANSKAQEMYDRQNADLILDVPNSAAALAVANQAKAKKKLYINVGAGTTALTGAQCNKYTFHWAYDTAMLAKGTAGTIVGGGGKSWNIVYPDYAFGQDMNKSFTAAVTAAGGSVGQSIASPFPSDNFVTFITKAGDGNPQVVGTMHAGGDLINFVKQFNQSPLKGQVQLAVGLMFITDIHSLGVDQFSGTQFTDAWYWNFDEQNKKWADRFKEKTSTRPSFAHAANYSAAMNYLEAVQASGTDDADTIVKALEGKKINDFFLRNGEVRAADHNVVHDAYLAKVKTKDQVKEDWDYEEIVKTVPAAEAYAQPDGSCKLS
;
A
#
# COMPACT_ATOMS: atom_id res chain seq x y z
N MET A 1 70.90 20.43 -6.54
CA MET A 1 71.73 21.06 -7.61
C MET A 1 70.79 21.72 -8.61
N ARG A 2 71.00 23.05 -8.72
CA ARG A 2 70.67 23.97 -9.82
C ARG A 2 69.20 24.06 -10.26
N THR A 3 68.56 25.15 -9.91
CA THR A 3 68.50 26.57 -10.32
C THR A 3 67.71 26.79 -11.58
N SER A 4 66.58 27.50 -11.40
CA SER A 4 66.28 28.90 -11.78
C SER A 4 65.87 29.03 -13.25
N THR A 5 64.86 29.76 -13.67
CA THR A 5 64.77 31.22 -13.56
C THR A 5 63.38 31.69 -14.06
N ARG A 6 62.91 32.77 -13.43
CA ARG A 6 61.83 33.71 -13.78
C ARG A 6 61.91 34.26 -15.20
N ARG A 7 60.81 34.68 -15.78
CA ARG A 7 60.66 36.07 -16.31
C ARG A 7 59.18 36.48 -16.40
N ARG A 8 58.92 37.61 -15.80
CA ARG A 8 57.73 38.47 -15.92
C ARG A 8 57.86 39.30 -17.21
N HIS A 9 56.76 39.71 -17.82
CA HIS A 9 56.58 41.01 -18.41
C HIS A 9 55.16 41.51 -18.33
N LEU A 10 55.02 42.75 -17.87
CA LEU A 10 53.84 43.61 -17.69
C LEU A 10 53.56 44.40 -18.97
N PHE A 11 52.49 45.18 -18.91
CA PHE A 11 51.97 46.31 -19.69
C PHE A 11 51.02 46.01 -20.81
N SER A 12 49.93 46.70 -21.09
CA SER A 12 49.34 47.98 -20.56
C SER A 12 47.87 48.07 -21.02
N ALA A 13 47.12 48.84 -20.29
CA ALA A 13 45.71 49.23 -20.54
C ALA A 13 45.61 50.25 -21.71
N VAL A 14 44.45 50.21 -22.41
CA VAL A 14 43.88 51.44 -23.02
C VAL A 14 42.35 51.32 -22.96
N ALA A 15 41.71 52.29 -22.34
CA ALA A 15 40.31 52.58 -22.33
C ALA A 15 39.98 53.57 -23.48
N VAL A 16 38.85 53.32 -24.16
CA VAL A 16 38.14 54.38 -24.89
C VAL A 16 36.61 54.20 -24.71
N ALA A 17 36.00 55.23 -24.17
CA ALA A 17 34.59 55.44 -24.08
C ALA A 17 34.05 56.15 -25.34
N ALA A 18 32.88 55.83 -25.82
CA ALA A 18 32.04 56.73 -26.63
C ALA A 18 30.57 56.36 -26.54
N ILE A 19 29.84 57.29 -26.24
CA ILE A 19 28.49 57.73 -25.99
C ILE A 19 27.60 57.63 -27.24
N GLY A 20 26.30 57.31 -27.00
CA GLY A 20 25.14 57.87 -27.75
C GLY A 20 24.41 56.89 -28.66
N SER A 21 23.16 56.64 -28.49
CA SER A 21 21.97 57.45 -28.72
C SER A 21 20.66 56.69 -28.44
N LEU A 22 19.73 57.33 -27.81
CA LEU A 22 18.31 56.93 -27.66
C LEU A 22 17.59 56.85 -29.01
N ALA A 23 16.74 55.83 -29.16
CA ALA A 23 15.56 55.96 -30.02
C ALA A 23 14.36 55.26 -29.34
N LEU A 24 13.41 56.04 -28.91
CA LEU A 24 12.06 55.59 -28.57
C LEU A 24 11.33 55.21 -29.87
N ALA A 25 10.66 54.06 -29.85
CA ALA A 25 9.50 53.86 -30.74
C ALA A 25 8.42 53.08 -29.95
N ALA A 26 7.24 53.67 -29.98
CA ALA A 26 6.08 53.30 -29.17
C ALA A 26 5.19 52.20 -29.81
N CYS A 27 4.53 51.48 -28.94
CA CYS A 27 3.16 50.94 -29.03
C CYS A 27 2.71 50.18 -30.29
N SER A 28 2.45 48.87 -30.14
CA SER A 28 1.17 48.35 -30.58
C SER A 28 0.77 47.17 -29.65
N GLY A 29 -0.46 47.26 -29.13
CA GLY A 29 -1.00 46.33 -28.19
C GLY A 29 -1.34 44.96 -28.84
N GLY A 30 -1.03 43.93 -28.13
CA GLY A 30 -1.52 42.56 -28.32
C GLY A 30 -1.80 41.98 -26.96
N SER A 31 -3.07 41.86 -26.64
CA SER A 31 -3.56 41.17 -25.45
C SER A 31 -3.25 39.67 -25.57
N GLY A 32 -2.09 39.25 -25.12
CA GLY A 32 -1.74 37.86 -24.86
C GLY A 32 -1.86 37.61 -23.36
N GLY A 33 -2.87 36.85 -22.97
CA GLY A 33 -2.99 36.34 -21.59
C GLY A 33 -1.73 35.59 -21.16
N PRO A 34 -1.47 35.48 -19.86
CA PRO A 34 -0.30 34.77 -19.38
C PRO A 34 -0.42 33.28 -19.69
N GLN A 35 0.27 32.85 -20.74
CA GLN A 35 0.58 31.46 -20.98
C GLN A 35 1.62 31.08 -19.92
N SER A 36 1.12 30.55 -18.77
CA SER A 36 1.99 29.91 -17.77
C SER A 36 2.47 28.57 -18.31
N GLY A 37 3.35 28.63 -19.28
CA GLY A 37 4.20 27.50 -19.68
C GLY A 37 5.32 27.35 -18.67
N GLY A 38 5.03 26.91 -17.43
CA GLY A 38 6.05 26.44 -16.52
C GLY A 38 6.64 25.18 -17.13
N SER A 39 7.93 25.19 -17.47
CA SER A 39 8.65 23.97 -17.84
C SER A 39 8.53 23.01 -16.65
N SER A 40 8.06 21.79 -16.90
CA SER A 40 8.01 20.72 -15.90
C SER A 40 9.43 20.53 -15.33
N LYS A 41 9.51 20.50 -13.98
CA LYS A 41 10.79 20.28 -13.29
C LYS A 41 10.84 18.85 -12.76
N LEU A 42 10.82 17.87 -13.66
CA LEU A 42 11.08 16.48 -13.29
C LEU A 42 12.60 16.27 -13.21
N THR A 43 13.04 15.58 -12.17
CA THR A 43 14.47 15.37 -11.85
C THR A 43 15.26 14.75 -13.01
N ASN A 44 14.67 13.80 -13.73
CA ASN A 44 15.29 13.07 -14.85
C ASN A 44 14.43 13.11 -16.11
N ASP A 45 13.63 14.16 -16.29
CA ASP A 45 12.65 14.33 -17.39
C ASP A 45 11.64 13.17 -17.50
N LYS A 46 11.53 12.35 -16.47
CA LYS A 46 10.63 11.19 -16.38
C LYS A 46 10.26 10.87 -14.94
N ILE A 47 9.22 10.08 -14.76
CA ILE A 47 8.87 9.45 -13.49
C ILE A 47 9.25 7.97 -13.55
N VAL A 48 9.86 7.46 -12.48
CA VAL A 48 10.20 6.05 -12.31
C VAL A 48 9.49 5.48 -11.09
N PHE A 49 8.54 4.57 -11.31
CA PHE A 49 7.92 3.77 -10.26
C PHE A 49 8.78 2.55 -9.93
N GLY A 50 9.14 2.36 -8.68
CA GLY A 50 9.71 1.13 -8.16
C GLY A 50 8.60 0.22 -7.63
N LEU A 51 8.31 -0.89 -8.29
CA LEU A 51 7.44 -1.94 -7.75
C LEU A 51 8.30 -2.97 -7.04
N LEU A 52 8.23 -2.98 -5.71
CA LEU A 52 8.99 -3.88 -4.87
C LEU A 52 8.04 -4.77 -4.08
N ASN A 53 7.82 -6.01 -4.53
CA ASN A 53 6.86 -6.91 -3.90
C ASN A 53 7.33 -8.36 -3.87
N ASP A 54 6.52 -9.27 -3.36
CA ASP A 54 6.77 -10.71 -3.41
C ASP A 54 6.28 -11.24 -4.76
N GLN A 55 7.20 -11.74 -5.57
CA GLN A 55 6.87 -12.29 -6.90
C GLN A 55 6.94 -13.82 -6.94
N SER A 56 7.48 -14.46 -5.92
CA SER A 56 7.78 -15.90 -5.94
C SER A 56 7.42 -16.63 -4.65
N GLY A 57 7.19 -15.92 -3.53
CA GLY A 57 6.95 -16.51 -2.21
C GLY A 57 5.48 -16.65 -1.84
N VAL A 58 5.21 -16.67 -0.53
CA VAL A 58 3.88 -16.94 0.04
C VAL A 58 2.87 -15.82 -0.20
N TYR A 59 3.32 -14.61 -0.55
CA TYR A 59 2.48 -13.44 -0.81
C TYR A 59 2.37 -13.09 -2.30
N LYS A 60 2.92 -13.92 -3.21
CA LYS A 60 2.91 -13.68 -4.65
C LYS A 60 1.51 -13.49 -5.25
N ASP A 61 0.50 -14.12 -4.66
CA ASP A 61 -0.88 -14.09 -5.17
C ASP A 61 -1.70 -12.94 -4.54
N LEU A 62 -1.18 -12.23 -3.54
CA LEU A 62 -1.86 -11.10 -2.90
C LEU A 62 -1.83 -9.85 -3.79
N SER A 63 -0.63 -9.50 -4.23
CA SER A 63 -0.35 -8.39 -5.15
C SER A 63 0.54 -8.84 -6.31
N GLY A 64 1.73 -9.36 -6.04
CA GLY A 64 2.63 -10.04 -6.96
C GLY A 64 2.90 -9.33 -8.30
N PRO A 65 3.22 -10.10 -9.35
CA PRO A 65 3.56 -9.52 -10.65
C PRO A 65 2.44 -8.70 -11.30
N ASN A 66 1.17 -9.03 -11.02
CA ASN A 66 0.02 -8.33 -11.59
C ASN A 66 -0.15 -6.89 -11.07
N SER A 67 0.53 -6.52 -9.98
CA SER A 67 0.57 -5.11 -9.55
C SER A 67 1.20 -4.18 -10.59
N ALA A 68 2.15 -4.68 -11.39
CA ALA A 68 2.70 -3.90 -12.50
C ALA A 68 1.63 -3.55 -13.54
N VAL A 69 0.69 -4.46 -13.80
CA VAL A 69 -0.44 -4.20 -14.71
C VAL A 69 -1.35 -3.11 -14.13
N ALA A 70 -1.66 -3.16 -12.84
CA ALA A 70 -2.47 -2.13 -12.19
C ALA A 70 -1.81 -0.74 -12.25
N ILE A 71 -0.50 -0.65 -11.98
CA ILE A 71 0.28 0.59 -12.09
C ILE A 71 0.30 1.07 -13.55
N GLN A 72 0.50 0.17 -14.52
CA GLN A 72 0.48 0.53 -15.94
C GLN A 72 -0.88 1.07 -16.37
N MET A 73 -1.99 0.50 -15.86
CA MET A 73 -3.34 1.04 -16.11
C MET A 73 -3.49 2.47 -15.57
N ALA A 74 -2.91 2.79 -14.41
CA ALA A 74 -2.91 4.15 -13.89
C ALA A 74 -2.10 5.10 -14.77
N ILE A 75 -0.95 4.67 -15.27
CA ILE A 75 -0.13 5.43 -16.22
C ILE A 75 -0.88 5.69 -17.53
N ASP A 76 -1.55 4.67 -18.08
CA ASP A 76 -2.31 4.79 -19.31
C ASP A 76 -3.49 5.77 -19.15
N ASP A 77 -4.22 5.67 -18.05
CA ASP A 77 -5.34 6.55 -17.74
C ASP A 77 -4.89 8.01 -17.45
N TYR A 78 -3.75 8.19 -16.78
CA TYR A 78 -3.13 9.51 -16.61
C TYR A 78 -2.76 10.15 -17.95
N LYS A 79 -2.08 9.38 -18.82
CA LYS A 79 -1.71 9.86 -20.17
C LYS A 79 -2.94 10.16 -21.03
N ALA A 80 -3.97 9.31 -20.95
CA ALA A 80 -5.23 9.56 -21.67
C ALA A 80 -5.94 10.83 -21.18
N LYS A 81 -5.90 11.08 -19.86
CA LYS A 81 -6.54 12.26 -19.24
C LYS A 81 -5.87 13.58 -19.61
N TYR A 82 -4.54 13.61 -19.62
CA TYR A 82 -3.78 14.86 -19.77
C TYR A 82 -3.18 15.08 -21.17
N GLY A 83 -2.99 14.01 -21.95
CA GLY A 83 -2.46 14.11 -23.33
C GLY A 83 -1.16 14.93 -23.39
N ASP A 84 -1.11 15.90 -24.28
CA ASP A 84 0.06 16.77 -24.46
C ASP A 84 0.32 17.69 -23.26
N SER A 85 -0.67 17.93 -22.39
CA SER A 85 -0.53 18.72 -21.17
C SER A 85 0.03 17.92 -19.98
N ALA A 86 0.28 16.62 -20.13
CA ALA A 86 0.86 15.80 -19.10
C ALA A 86 2.25 16.32 -18.69
N VAL A 87 2.46 16.55 -17.38
CA VAL A 87 3.77 16.89 -16.81
C VAL A 87 4.71 15.69 -16.93
N ALA A 88 4.25 14.50 -16.54
CA ALA A 88 5.00 13.26 -16.69
C ALA A 88 4.74 12.60 -18.05
N LYS A 89 5.48 13.00 -19.08
CA LYS A 89 5.36 12.42 -20.44
C LYS A 89 6.01 11.05 -20.54
N SER A 90 7.15 10.86 -19.89
CA SER A 90 7.85 9.58 -19.77
C SER A 90 7.66 9.01 -18.38
N ILE A 91 7.14 7.79 -18.28
CA ILE A 91 6.89 7.08 -17.03
C ILE A 91 7.35 5.65 -17.21
N GLU A 92 8.18 5.16 -16.28
CA GLU A 92 8.75 3.80 -16.29
C GLU A 92 8.37 3.05 -15.02
N ILE A 93 8.33 1.71 -15.10
CA ILE A 93 8.18 0.82 -13.95
C ILE A 93 9.43 -0.06 -13.88
N VAL A 94 10.14 -0.02 -12.76
CA VAL A 94 11.20 -0.97 -12.42
C VAL A 94 10.69 -1.91 -11.34
N GLN A 95 11.04 -3.20 -11.42
CA GLN A 95 10.47 -4.23 -10.55
C GLN A 95 11.56 -5.04 -9.86
N ALA A 96 11.30 -5.46 -8.62
CA ALA A 96 12.13 -6.42 -7.92
C ALA A 96 11.32 -7.27 -6.94
N ASP A 97 11.80 -8.50 -6.72
CA ASP A 97 11.28 -9.45 -5.75
C ASP A 97 12.02 -9.29 -4.41
N HIS A 98 11.31 -8.98 -3.33
CA HIS A 98 11.90 -8.92 -1.99
C HIS A 98 11.89 -10.26 -1.26
N GLN A 99 11.25 -11.31 -1.83
CA GLN A 99 11.27 -12.68 -1.30
C GLN A 99 10.80 -12.79 0.16
N ASN A 100 9.96 -11.86 0.62
CA ASN A 100 9.54 -11.72 2.02
C ASN A 100 10.69 -11.56 3.04
N LYS A 101 11.84 -11.00 2.60
CA LYS A 101 13.03 -10.77 3.43
C LYS A 101 13.32 -9.29 3.55
N ALA A 102 13.46 -8.81 4.80
CA ALA A 102 13.69 -7.40 5.08
C ALA A 102 15.05 -6.88 4.56
N ASP A 103 16.10 -7.71 4.64
CA ASP A 103 17.43 -7.40 4.12
C ASP A 103 17.46 -7.30 2.60
N VAL A 104 16.75 -8.21 1.90
CA VAL A 104 16.59 -8.15 0.44
C VAL A 104 15.81 -6.90 0.04
N ALA A 105 14.69 -6.62 0.73
CA ALA A 105 13.89 -5.41 0.48
C ALA A 105 14.71 -4.13 0.68
N ASN A 106 15.49 -4.07 1.77
CA ASN A 106 16.40 -2.94 2.04
C ASN A 106 17.39 -2.72 0.89
N SER A 107 18.05 -3.79 0.44
CA SER A 107 19.03 -3.72 -0.64
C SER A 107 18.41 -3.35 -1.98
N LYS A 108 17.23 -3.91 -2.29
CA LYS A 108 16.49 -3.60 -3.52
C LYS A 108 15.94 -2.18 -3.52
N ALA A 109 15.42 -1.69 -2.40
CA ALA A 109 14.99 -0.30 -2.28
C ALA A 109 16.15 0.67 -2.50
N GLN A 110 17.31 0.39 -1.90
CA GLN A 110 18.51 1.19 -2.15
C GLN A 110 18.92 1.18 -3.63
N GLU A 111 18.92 0.01 -4.30
CA GLU A 111 19.20 -0.11 -5.73
C GLU A 111 18.24 0.71 -6.58
N MET A 112 16.93 0.61 -6.28
CA MET A 112 15.88 1.36 -7.00
C MET A 112 16.09 2.87 -6.88
N TYR A 113 16.32 3.39 -5.66
CA TYR A 113 16.53 4.83 -5.46
C TYR A 113 17.86 5.33 -6.03
N ASP A 114 18.98 4.61 -5.81
CA ASP A 114 20.32 5.13 -6.11
C ASP A 114 20.76 4.87 -7.55
N ARG A 115 20.30 3.76 -8.17
CA ARG A 115 20.78 3.32 -9.49
C ARG A 115 19.71 3.38 -10.57
N GLN A 116 18.46 3.09 -10.19
CA GLN A 116 17.35 3.07 -11.13
C GLN A 116 16.55 4.38 -11.11
N ASN A 117 16.95 5.33 -10.23
CA ASN A 117 16.36 6.66 -10.08
C ASN A 117 14.84 6.60 -9.78
N ALA A 118 14.39 5.63 -9.00
CA ALA A 118 12.98 5.56 -8.61
C ALA A 118 12.59 6.82 -7.82
N ASP A 119 11.48 7.45 -8.20
CA ASP A 119 10.89 8.59 -7.50
C ASP A 119 10.01 8.13 -6.36
N LEU A 120 9.41 6.96 -6.52
CA LEU A 120 8.47 6.35 -5.62
C LEU A 120 8.64 4.83 -5.63
N ILE A 121 8.68 4.20 -4.44
CA ILE A 121 8.48 2.75 -4.30
C ILE A 121 7.03 2.48 -3.90
N LEU A 122 6.43 1.45 -4.49
CA LEU A 122 5.06 1.00 -4.25
C LEU A 122 5.03 -0.44 -3.73
N ASP A 123 3.94 -0.77 -3.04
CA ASP A 123 3.49 -2.10 -2.61
C ASP A 123 4.18 -2.61 -1.33
N VAL A 124 5.11 -3.54 -1.41
CA VAL A 124 5.86 -4.18 -0.30
C VAL A 124 4.95 -4.92 0.71
N PRO A 125 4.37 -6.08 0.34
CA PRO A 125 3.36 -6.76 1.16
C PRO A 125 3.86 -7.42 2.45
N ASN A 126 5.16 -7.43 2.74
CA ASN A 126 5.71 -7.95 3.99
C ASN A 126 6.03 -6.82 4.97
N SER A 127 5.46 -6.83 6.18
CA SER A 127 5.60 -5.73 7.15
C SER A 127 7.06 -5.47 7.59
N ALA A 128 7.88 -6.50 7.76
CA ALA A 128 9.29 -6.30 8.09
C ALA A 128 10.07 -5.69 6.90
N ALA A 129 9.76 -6.12 5.68
CA ALA A 129 10.30 -5.54 4.46
C ALA A 129 9.84 -4.08 4.28
N ALA A 130 8.57 -3.79 4.54
CA ALA A 130 7.99 -2.44 4.46
C ALA A 130 8.67 -1.45 5.41
N LEU A 131 8.94 -1.86 6.65
CA LEU A 131 9.69 -1.04 7.61
C LEU A 131 11.13 -0.78 7.15
N ALA A 132 11.79 -1.75 6.53
CA ALA A 132 13.12 -1.56 5.95
C ALA A 132 13.10 -0.59 4.76
N VAL A 133 12.10 -0.69 3.88
CA VAL A 133 11.90 0.24 2.75
C VAL A 133 11.58 1.65 3.25
N ALA A 134 10.73 1.80 4.28
CA ALA A 134 10.42 3.08 4.89
C ALA A 134 11.67 3.78 5.45
N ASN A 135 12.61 3.03 6.04
CA ASN A 135 13.90 3.56 6.47
C ASN A 135 14.76 4.03 5.30
N GLN A 136 14.78 3.30 4.16
CA GLN A 136 15.47 3.75 2.95
C GLN A 136 14.82 5.01 2.37
N ALA A 137 13.49 5.07 2.29
CA ALA A 137 12.75 6.24 1.82
C ALA A 137 13.12 7.49 2.64
N LYS A 138 13.12 7.38 3.98
CA LYS A 138 13.56 8.43 4.89
C LYS A 138 15.01 8.87 4.62
N ALA A 139 15.93 7.91 4.55
CA ALA A 139 17.36 8.18 4.36
C ALA A 139 17.66 8.85 3.01
N LYS A 140 16.93 8.47 1.96
CA LYS A 140 17.10 8.99 0.60
C LYS A 140 16.23 10.21 0.28
N LYS A 141 15.32 10.58 1.19
CA LYS A 141 14.27 11.61 0.95
C LYS A 141 13.50 11.33 -0.35
N LYS A 142 13.09 10.08 -0.53
CA LYS A 142 12.30 9.57 -1.65
C LYS A 142 11.00 8.98 -1.13
N LEU A 143 9.97 8.96 -1.95
CA LEU A 143 8.65 8.51 -1.53
C LEU A 143 8.54 6.98 -1.46
N TYR A 144 7.82 6.51 -0.47
CA TYR A 144 7.31 5.16 -0.37
C TYR A 144 5.82 5.20 -0.06
N ILE A 145 4.99 4.62 -0.91
CA ILE A 145 3.58 4.40 -0.63
C ILE A 145 3.37 2.89 -0.40
N ASN A 146 3.20 2.53 0.86
CA ASN A 146 2.89 1.17 1.28
C ASN A 146 1.45 0.82 0.90
N VAL A 147 1.29 -0.26 0.15
CA VAL A 147 -0.02 -0.83 -0.20
C VAL A 147 -0.24 -2.18 0.47
N GLY A 148 0.78 -3.03 0.46
CA GLY A 148 0.62 -4.43 0.78
C GLY A 148 0.86 -4.82 2.23
N ALA A 149 1.65 -4.06 3.02
CA ALA A 149 1.93 -4.39 4.41
C ALA A 149 0.93 -3.74 5.36
N GLY A 150 0.50 -4.48 6.40
CA GLY A 150 -0.55 -4.03 7.32
C GLY A 150 -0.07 -3.41 8.64
N THR A 151 1.23 -3.44 8.97
CA THR A 151 1.69 -3.02 10.29
C THR A 151 1.39 -1.56 10.62
N THR A 152 0.75 -1.31 11.76
CA THR A 152 0.49 0.04 12.31
C THR A 152 1.77 0.80 12.65
N ALA A 153 2.92 0.14 12.73
CA ALA A 153 4.18 0.80 13.02
C ALA A 153 4.58 1.84 11.95
N LEU A 154 4.15 1.65 10.69
CA LEU A 154 4.41 2.59 9.59
C LEU A 154 3.77 3.97 9.78
N THR A 155 2.67 4.04 10.52
CA THR A 155 1.94 5.27 10.85
C THR A 155 1.98 5.61 12.34
N GLY A 156 2.69 4.80 13.12
CA GLY A 156 2.96 4.94 14.55
C GLY A 156 4.43 5.24 14.83
N ALA A 157 5.03 4.44 15.70
CA ALA A 157 6.38 4.68 16.22
C ALA A 157 7.51 4.69 15.17
N GLN A 158 7.29 4.12 13.99
CA GLN A 158 8.26 4.09 12.88
C GLN A 158 7.81 4.90 11.66
N CYS A 159 6.86 5.79 11.84
CA CYS A 159 6.46 6.71 10.78
C CYS A 159 7.61 7.64 10.38
N ASN A 160 7.54 8.13 9.15
CA ASN A 160 8.44 9.17 8.68
C ASN A 160 7.77 9.99 7.58
N LYS A 161 8.34 11.17 7.29
CA LYS A 161 7.82 12.15 6.34
C LYS A 161 7.57 11.60 4.93
N TYR A 162 8.32 10.60 4.48
CA TYR A 162 8.31 10.14 3.09
C TYR A 162 7.53 8.84 2.89
N THR A 163 6.88 8.31 3.93
CA THR A 163 6.13 7.05 3.87
C THR A 163 4.64 7.30 4.08
N PHE A 164 3.81 6.76 3.18
CA PHE A 164 2.35 6.76 3.26
C PHE A 164 1.85 5.32 3.36
N HIS A 165 0.81 5.09 4.16
CA HIS A 165 0.16 3.80 4.32
C HIS A 165 -1.21 3.84 3.66
N TRP A 166 -1.38 3.16 2.50
CA TRP A 166 -2.45 3.48 1.55
C TRP A 166 -3.71 2.62 1.68
N ALA A 167 -3.59 1.31 1.87
CA ALA A 167 -4.72 0.42 1.66
C ALA A 167 -5.45 0.00 2.93
N TYR A 168 -4.75 -0.44 3.95
CA TYR A 168 -5.31 -1.01 5.17
C TYR A 168 -4.25 -1.09 6.27
N ASP A 169 -4.67 -1.24 7.52
CA ASP A 169 -3.78 -1.59 8.62
C ASP A 169 -4.39 -2.68 9.53
N THR A 170 -3.56 -3.25 10.39
CA THR A 170 -3.98 -4.34 11.30
C THR A 170 -5.06 -3.90 12.28
N ALA A 171 -5.12 -2.63 12.65
CA ALA A 171 -6.16 -2.11 13.54
C ALA A 171 -7.53 -2.03 12.85
N MET A 172 -7.53 -1.59 11.57
CA MET A 172 -8.73 -1.57 10.72
C MET A 172 -9.31 -2.98 10.56
N LEU A 173 -8.46 -3.97 10.22
CA LEU A 173 -8.89 -5.36 10.07
C LEU A 173 -9.48 -5.92 11.37
N ALA A 174 -8.80 -5.67 12.48
CA ALA A 174 -9.19 -6.21 13.78
C ALA A 174 -10.52 -5.64 14.27
N LYS A 175 -10.74 -4.33 14.16
CA LYS A 175 -11.95 -3.67 14.66
C LYS A 175 -13.23 -4.22 14.01
N GLY A 176 -13.27 -4.32 12.71
CA GLY A 176 -14.44 -4.82 11.99
C GLY A 176 -14.68 -6.29 12.26
N THR A 177 -13.66 -7.13 12.11
CA THR A 177 -13.77 -8.59 12.24
C THR A 177 -14.04 -9.02 13.68
N ALA A 178 -13.21 -8.57 14.65
CA ALA A 178 -13.38 -8.96 16.06
C ALA A 178 -14.70 -8.42 16.65
N GLY A 179 -15.03 -7.14 16.36
CA GLY A 179 -16.28 -6.55 16.84
C GLY A 179 -17.52 -7.33 16.39
N THR A 180 -17.54 -7.78 15.14
CA THR A 180 -18.63 -8.58 14.59
C THR A 180 -18.73 -9.96 15.25
N ILE A 181 -17.62 -10.68 15.37
CA ILE A 181 -17.60 -12.04 15.93
C ILE A 181 -17.95 -12.03 17.41
N VAL A 182 -17.38 -11.10 18.19
CA VAL A 182 -17.70 -10.96 19.62
C VAL A 182 -19.14 -10.54 19.84
N GLY A 183 -19.68 -9.61 19.02
CA GLY A 183 -21.09 -9.22 19.02
C GLY A 183 -22.04 -10.35 18.69
N GLY A 184 -21.61 -11.31 17.87
CA GLY A 184 -22.31 -12.55 17.53
C GLY A 184 -22.22 -13.66 18.62
N GLY A 185 -21.52 -13.41 19.74
CA GLY A 185 -21.40 -14.35 20.87
C GLY A 185 -20.06 -15.08 20.98
N GLY A 186 -19.14 -14.93 20.01
CA GLY A 186 -17.79 -15.52 20.04
C GLY A 186 -16.86 -14.75 20.96
N LYS A 187 -16.92 -14.95 22.27
CA LYS A 187 -16.26 -14.13 23.28
C LYS A 187 -14.91 -14.65 23.76
N SER A 188 -14.67 -15.95 23.75
CA SER A 188 -13.40 -16.54 24.19
C SER A 188 -12.58 -16.98 22.98
N TRP A 189 -11.37 -16.43 22.87
CA TRP A 189 -10.49 -16.61 21.71
C TRP A 189 -9.16 -17.22 22.09
N ASN A 190 -8.60 -18.04 21.18
CA ASN A 190 -7.18 -18.29 21.08
C ASN A 190 -6.70 -17.83 19.69
N ILE A 191 -5.51 -17.23 19.62
CA ILE A 191 -4.97 -16.65 18.39
C ILE A 191 -3.69 -17.37 17.98
N VAL A 192 -3.57 -17.74 16.69
CA VAL A 192 -2.34 -18.21 16.06
C VAL A 192 -1.86 -17.15 15.08
N TYR A 193 -0.59 -16.76 15.18
CA TYR A 193 -0.04 -15.69 14.35
C TYR A 193 1.38 -16.02 13.85
N PRO A 194 1.77 -15.56 12.65
CA PRO A 194 3.13 -15.74 12.14
C PRO A 194 4.12 -14.88 12.95
N ASP A 195 5.25 -15.47 13.36
CA ASP A 195 6.22 -14.81 14.25
C ASP A 195 7.14 -13.84 13.49
N TYR A 196 6.56 -12.76 13.01
CA TYR A 196 7.27 -11.60 12.46
C TYR A 196 6.41 -10.33 12.62
N ALA A 197 6.93 -9.17 12.18
CA ALA A 197 6.32 -7.86 12.44
C ALA A 197 4.80 -7.78 12.18
N PHE A 198 4.31 -8.36 11.06
CA PHE A 198 2.88 -8.38 10.74
C PHE A 198 2.07 -9.20 11.76
N GLY A 199 2.47 -10.45 12.00
CA GLY A 199 1.71 -11.32 12.89
C GLY A 199 1.69 -10.83 14.34
N GLN A 200 2.81 -10.28 14.81
CA GLN A 200 2.90 -9.66 16.15
C GLN A 200 1.95 -8.45 16.26
N ASP A 201 1.89 -7.59 15.24
CA ASP A 201 0.98 -6.44 15.21
C ASP A 201 -0.49 -6.86 15.06
N MET A 202 -0.78 -7.88 14.21
CA MET A 202 -2.11 -8.49 14.10
C MET A 202 -2.58 -9.06 15.44
N ASN A 203 -1.74 -9.85 16.13
CA ASN A 203 -2.06 -10.40 17.44
C ASN A 203 -2.39 -9.29 18.45
N LYS A 204 -1.58 -8.23 18.49
CA LYS A 204 -1.82 -7.07 19.34
C LYS A 204 -3.14 -6.38 19.02
N SER A 205 -3.39 -6.10 17.73
CA SER A 205 -4.60 -5.40 17.26
C SER A 205 -5.87 -6.22 17.50
N PHE A 206 -5.84 -7.53 17.22
CA PHE A 206 -6.98 -8.41 17.46
C PHE A 206 -7.23 -8.61 18.95
N THR A 207 -6.20 -8.80 19.78
CA THR A 207 -6.36 -8.87 21.25
C THR A 207 -7.02 -7.61 21.79
N ALA A 208 -6.58 -6.44 21.36
CA ALA A 208 -7.18 -5.17 21.76
C ALA A 208 -8.64 -5.04 21.30
N ALA A 209 -8.93 -5.39 20.04
CA ALA A 209 -10.28 -5.29 19.47
C ALA A 209 -11.25 -6.30 20.12
N VAL A 210 -10.83 -7.55 20.35
CA VAL A 210 -11.62 -8.57 21.08
C VAL A 210 -11.96 -8.07 22.48
N THR A 211 -10.98 -7.56 23.21
CA THR A 211 -11.16 -7.03 24.58
C THR A 211 -12.09 -5.80 24.59
N ALA A 212 -11.90 -4.88 23.67
CA ALA A 212 -12.75 -3.69 23.56
C ALA A 212 -14.21 -4.05 23.21
N ALA A 213 -14.44 -5.14 22.49
CA ALA A 213 -15.78 -5.66 22.18
C ALA A 213 -16.39 -6.48 23.33
N GLY A 214 -15.70 -6.70 24.44
CA GLY A 214 -16.18 -7.47 25.60
C GLY A 214 -15.89 -8.97 25.52
N GLY A 215 -14.93 -9.39 24.70
CA GLY A 215 -14.38 -10.74 24.65
C GLY A 215 -13.06 -10.86 25.43
N SER A 216 -12.44 -12.04 25.33
CA SER A 216 -11.13 -12.31 25.95
C SER A 216 -10.26 -13.17 25.04
N VAL A 217 -8.95 -12.99 25.09
CA VAL A 217 -7.96 -13.85 24.44
C VAL A 217 -7.24 -14.65 25.50
N GLY A 218 -7.34 -15.98 25.44
CA GLY A 218 -6.70 -16.91 26.39
C GLY A 218 -5.26 -17.20 26.01
N GLN A 219 -5.01 -17.60 24.77
CA GLN A 219 -3.67 -17.90 24.28
C GLN A 219 -3.35 -17.14 22.99
N SER A 220 -2.11 -16.66 22.91
CA SER A 220 -1.50 -16.14 21.69
C SER A 220 -0.31 -17.03 21.32
N ILE A 221 -0.39 -17.71 20.18
CA ILE A 221 0.51 -18.78 19.76
C ILE A 221 1.27 -18.33 18.52
N ALA A 222 2.56 -18.09 18.68
CA ALA A 222 3.44 -17.78 17.55
C ALA A 222 3.76 -19.04 16.74
N SER A 223 3.72 -18.93 15.41
CA SER A 223 4.15 -19.96 14.47
C SER A 223 5.28 -19.44 13.57
N PRO A 224 6.15 -20.30 13.04
CA PRO A 224 7.16 -19.88 12.08
C PRO A 224 6.56 -19.19 10.85
N PHE A 225 7.34 -18.31 10.22
CA PHE A 225 6.98 -17.67 8.95
C PHE A 225 8.15 -17.77 7.94
N PRO A 226 7.92 -18.23 6.70
CA PRO A 226 6.70 -18.90 6.25
C PRO A 226 6.56 -20.31 6.84
N SER A 227 5.36 -20.91 6.78
CA SER A 227 5.11 -22.27 7.24
C SER A 227 4.12 -23.02 6.35
N ASP A 228 4.34 -24.29 6.16
CA ASP A 228 3.41 -25.20 5.48
C ASP A 228 2.70 -26.19 6.44
N ASN A 229 3.11 -26.20 7.72
CA ASN A 229 2.56 -27.14 8.72
C ASN A 229 2.09 -26.42 9.97
N PHE A 230 0.78 -26.46 10.20
CA PHE A 230 0.10 -25.81 11.32
C PHE A 230 -0.57 -26.77 12.29
N VAL A 231 -0.50 -28.09 12.10
CA VAL A 231 -1.22 -29.08 12.88
C VAL A 231 -1.01 -28.91 14.39
N THR A 232 0.24 -28.78 14.84
CA THR A 232 0.57 -28.58 16.27
C THR A 232 -0.01 -27.26 16.82
N PHE A 233 0.05 -26.19 16.02
CA PHE A 233 -0.45 -24.86 16.41
C PHE A 233 -1.98 -24.85 16.50
N ILE A 234 -2.67 -25.52 15.56
CA ILE A 234 -4.11 -25.69 15.54
C ILE A 234 -4.56 -26.51 16.75
N THR A 235 -3.87 -27.63 17.05
CA THR A 235 -4.17 -28.46 18.23
C THR A 235 -4.08 -27.64 19.51
N LYS A 236 -2.97 -26.89 19.68
CA LYS A 236 -2.75 -26.02 20.84
C LYS A 236 -3.78 -24.89 20.92
N ALA A 237 -4.24 -24.37 19.78
CA ALA A 237 -5.27 -23.34 19.74
C ALA A 237 -6.65 -23.85 20.23
N GLY A 238 -6.87 -25.16 20.28
CA GLY A 238 -8.06 -25.78 20.88
C GLY A 238 -8.00 -25.90 22.40
N ASP A 239 -6.84 -25.73 23.04
CA ASP A 239 -6.70 -25.89 24.48
C ASP A 239 -7.56 -24.85 25.23
N GLY A 240 -8.21 -25.31 26.29
CA GLY A 240 -9.12 -24.46 27.09
C GLY A 240 -10.50 -24.27 26.48
N ASN A 241 -10.82 -24.94 25.39
CA ASN A 241 -12.12 -24.93 24.70
C ASN A 241 -12.58 -23.48 24.32
N PRO A 242 -11.80 -22.71 23.55
CA PRO A 242 -12.23 -21.39 23.12
C PRO A 242 -13.46 -21.50 22.21
N GLN A 243 -14.26 -20.43 22.14
CA GLN A 243 -15.35 -20.33 21.17
C GLN A 243 -14.82 -20.00 19.76
N VAL A 244 -13.67 -19.32 19.70
CA VAL A 244 -13.07 -18.84 18.46
C VAL A 244 -11.58 -19.14 18.42
N VAL A 245 -11.12 -19.67 17.29
CA VAL A 245 -9.71 -19.73 16.93
C VAL A 245 -9.46 -18.67 15.86
N GLY A 246 -8.62 -17.68 16.18
CA GLY A 246 -8.19 -16.64 15.24
C GLY A 246 -6.91 -17.06 14.53
N THR A 247 -6.88 -16.99 13.19
CA THR A 247 -5.64 -17.07 12.41
C THR A 247 -5.26 -15.71 11.86
N MET A 248 -4.03 -15.28 12.16
CA MET A 248 -3.49 -13.99 11.72
C MET A 248 -2.50 -14.16 10.56
N HIS A 249 -2.63 -15.23 9.81
CA HIS A 249 -1.84 -15.52 8.61
C HIS A 249 -2.47 -14.88 7.36
N ALA A 250 -1.71 -14.83 6.27
CA ALA A 250 -2.16 -14.35 4.97
C ALA A 250 -1.51 -15.18 3.85
N GLY A 251 -2.09 -15.16 2.65
CA GLY A 251 -1.57 -15.82 1.45
C GLY A 251 -1.37 -17.32 1.63
N GLY A 252 -0.24 -17.85 1.18
CA GLY A 252 0.04 -19.29 1.23
C GLY A 252 -0.04 -19.89 2.64
N ASP A 253 0.40 -19.16 3.66
CA ASP A 253 0.31 -19.61 5.06
C ASP A 253 -1.15 -19.67 5.53
N LEU A 254 -2.01 -18.70 5.15
CA LEU A 254 -3.44 -18.75 5.44
C LEU A 254 -4.11 -19.94 4.76
N ILE A 255 -3.81 -20.17 3.49
CA ILE A 255 -4.34 -21.32 2.72
C ILE A 255 -4.00 -22.64 3.40
N ASN A 256 -2.73 -22.82 3.81
CA ASN A 256 -2.27 -24.01 4.52
C ASN A 256 -2.94 -24.17 5.89
N PHE A 257 -3.05 -23.05 6.64
CA PHE A 257 -3.72 -23.06 7.94
C PHE A 257 -5.19 -23.48 7.82
N VAL A 258 -5.96 -22.84 6.95
CA VAL A 258 -7.40 -23.12 6.77
C VAL A 258 -7.63 -24.54 6.29
N LYS A 259 -6.84 -25.03 5.35
CA LYS A 259 -6.90 -26.43 4.90
C LYS A 259 -6.71 -27.40 6.04
N GLN A 260 -5.70 -27.21 6.89
CA GLN A 260 -5.41 -28.10 8.03
C GLN A 260 -6.43 -27.91 9.17
N PHE A 261 -6.90 -26.69 9.42
CA PHE A 261 -7.98 -26.45 10.37
C PHE A 261 -9.27 -27.19 9.97
N ASN A 262 -9.63 -27.14 8.69
CA ASN A 262 -10.82 -27.83 8.18
C ASN A 262 -10.71 -29.36 8.22
N GLN A 263 -9.51 -29.91 8.38
CA GLN A 263 -9.24 -31.35 8.58
C GLN A 263 -9.07 -31.72 10.07
N SER A 264 -9.03 -30.74 10.97
CA SER A 264 -8.79 -30.97 12.39
C SER A 264 -10.09 -31.28 13.15
N PRO A 265 -10.01 -31.88 14.36
CA PRO A 265 -11.17 -32.09 15.23
C PRO A 265 -11.87 -30.78 15.64
N LEU A 266 -11.25 -29.62 15.48
CA LEU A 266 -11.83 -28.31 15.82
C LEU A 266 -12.89 -27.87 14.81
N LYS A 267 -12.89 -28.42 13.60
CA LYS A 267 -13.89 -28.10 12.57
C LYS A 267 -15.32 -28.37 13.06
N GLY A 268 -16.13 -27.32 13.05
CA GLY A 268 -17.52 -27.38 13.51
C GLY A 268 -17.70 -27.36 15.04
N GLN A 269 -16.62 -27.39 15.83
CA GLN A 269 -16.65 -27.23 17.29
C GLN A 269 -16.33 -25.79 17.72
N VAL A 270 -15.43 -25.12 17.01
CA VAL A 270 -15.05 -23.73 17.25
C VAL A 270 -15.21 -22.91 15.97
N GLN A 271 -15.51 -21.63 16.11
CA GLN A 271 -15.53 -20.70 14.99
C GLN A 271 -14.11 -20.35 14.57
N LEU A 272 -13.82 -20.45 13.26
CA LEU A 272 -12.57 -19.91 12.71
C LEU A 272 -12.76 -18.41 12.38
N ALA A 273 -11.89 -17.57 12.94
CA ALA A 273 -11.77 -16.16 12.58
C ALA A 273 -10.52 -15.95 11.71
N VAL A 274 -10.66 -15.31 10.58
CA VAL A 274 -9.56 -14.99 9.67
C VAL A 274 -9.25 -13.49 9.78
N GLY A 275 -8.02 -13.15 10.14
CA GLY A 275 -7.61 -11.78 10.38
C GLY A 275 -7.39 -10.96 9.11
N LEU A 276 -6.85 -11.58 8.07
CA LEU A 276 -6.66 -10.99 6.75
C LEU A 276 -6.92 -12.05 5.69
N MET A 277 -7.73 -11.73 4.70
CA MET A 277 -8.05 -12.60 3.58
C MET A 277 -8.12 -11.80 2.29
N PHE A 278 -7.57 -12.36 1.23
CA PHE A 278 -7.68 -11.81 -0.12
C PHE A 278 -8.60 -12.69 -0.96
N ILE A 279 -9.25 -12.11 -1.94
CA ILE A 279 -10.10 -12.87 -2.87
C ILE A 279 -9.32 -13.99 -3.57
N THR A 280 -8.02 -13.81 -3.76
CA THR A 280 -7.09 -14.80 -4.33
C THR A 280 -6.90 -16.02 -3.43
N ASP A 281 -6.98 -15.86 -2.10
CA ASP A 281 -6.94 -16.97 -1.14
C ASP A 281 -8.18 -17.83 -1.27
N ILE A 282 -9.37 -17.18 -1.39
CA ILE A 282 -10.65 -17.88 -1.59
C ILE A 282 -10.63 -18.63 -2.92
N HIS A 283 -10.13 -17.98 -4.00
CA HIS A 283 -10.03 -18.62 -5.31
C HIS A 283 -9.10 -19.84 -5.31
N SER A 284 -7.97 -19.74 -4.61
CA SER A 284 -6.95 -20.80 -4.58
C SER A 284 -7.40 -22.05 -3.82
N LEU A 285 -8.09 -21.90 -2.68
CA LEU A 285 -8.50 -23.02 -1.84
C LEU A 285 -9.93 -23.50 -2.13
N GLY A 286 -10.74 -22.64 -2.73
CA GLY A 286 -12.14 -22.85 -3.02
C GLY A 286 -13.07 -22.25 -1.98
N VAL A 287 -14.19 -21.71 -2.46
CA VAL A 287 -15.19 -20.99 -1.66
C VAL A 287 -15.74 -21.84 -0.48
N ASP A 288 -15.89 -23.14 -0.67
CA ASP A 288 -16.41 -24.06 0.36
C ASP A 288 -15.53 -24.10 1.61
N GLN A 289 -14.23 -23.87 1.47
CA GLN A 289 -13.28 -23.91 2.59
C GLN A 289 -13.38 -22.70 3.51
N PHE A 290 -13.89 -21.59 2.97
CA PHE A 290 -14.08 -20.32 3.69
C PHE A 290 -15.56 -19.95 3.89
N SER A 291 -16.48 -20.76 3.42
CA SER A 291 -17.92 -20.46 3.40
C SER A 291 -18.42 -19.95 4.75
N GLY A 292 -19.11 -18.80 4.75
CA GLY A 292 -19.65 -18.17 5.94
C GLY A 292 -18.65 -17.38 6.80
N THR A 293 -17.35 -17.43 6.48
CA THR A 293 -16.31 -16.63 7.18
C THR A 293 -16.59 -15.14 6.99
N GLN A 294 -16.62 -14.40 8.10
CA GLN A 294 -16.72 -12.94 8.10
C GLN A 294 -15.34 -12.33 8.36
N PHE A 295 -15.02 -11.28 7.61
CA PHE A 295 -13.73 -10.57 7.71
C PHE A 295 -13.89 -9.13 7.25
N THR A 296 -12.90 -8.30 7.55
CA THR A 296 -12.85 -6.92 7.08
C THR A 296 -12.04 -6.87 5.81
N ASP A 297 -12.61 -6.29 4.74
CA ASP A 297 -11.93 -6.04 3.48
C ASP A 297 -11.78 -4.54 3.21
N ALA A 298 -10.74 -4.18 2.50
CA ALA A 298 -10.47 -2.81 2.06
C ALA A 298 -11.21 -2.43 0.78
N TRP A 299 -11.50 -3.40 -0.07
CA TRP A 299 -12.17 -3.18 -1.36
C TRP A 299 -12.58 -4.51 -2.00
N TYR A 300 -13.74 -4.50 -2.68
CA TYR A 300 -14.25 -5.66 -3.42
C TYR A 300 -14.59 -5.28 -4.87
N TRP A 301 -14.16 -6.11 -5.82
CA TRP A 301 -14.27 -5.82 -7.25
C TRP A 301 -15.71 -5.66 -7.75
N ASN A 302 -16.67 -6.36 -7.14
CA ASN A 302 -18.08 -6.38 -7.51
C ASN A 302 -18.95 -5.57 -6.53
N PHE A 303 -18.36 -4.60 -5.82
CA PHE A 303 -19.11 -3.78 -4.86
C PHE A 303 -20.11 -2.84 -5.56
N ASP A 304 -19.69 -2.19 -6.65
CA ASP A 304 -20.52 -1.32 -7.48
C ASP A 304 -20.04 -1.31 -8.94
N GLU A 305 -20.77 -0.64 -9.82
CA GLU A 305 -20.47 -0.55 -11.25
C GLU A 305 -19.09 0.08 -11.53
N GLN A 306 -18.63 1.02 -10.70
CA GLN A 306 -17.34 1.67 -10.88
C GLN A 306 -16.19 0.70 -10.58
N ASN A 307 -16.31 -0.06 -9.47
CA ASN A 307 -15.37 -1.10 -9.11
C ASN A 307 -15.33 -2.20 -10.18
N LYS A 308 -16.51 -2.67 -10.59
CA LYS A 308 -16.65 -3.71 -11.61
C LYS A 308 -16.02 -3.29 -12.95
N LYS A 309 -16.29 -2.09 -13.42
CA LYS A 309 -15.73 -1.57 -14.67
C LYS A 309 -14.20 -1.54 -14.66
N TRP A 310 -13.59 -1.11 -13.56
CA TRP A 310 -12.13 -1.13 -13.42
C TRP A 310 -11.60 -2.57 -13.34
N ALA A 311 -12.24 -3.44 -12.57
CA ALA A 311 -11.86 -4.82 -12.41
C ALA A 311 -12.00 -5.64 -13.71
N ASP A 312 -12.99 -5.33 -14.55
CA ASP A 312 -13.15 -5.95 -15.89
C ASP A 312 -11.96 -5.60 -16.78
N ARG A 313 -11.54 -4.34 -16.83
CA ARG A 313 -10.33 -3.91 -17.57
C ARG A 313 -9.05 -4.61 -17.08
N PHE A 314 -8.92 -4.79 -15.75
CA PHE A 314 -7.80 -5.51 -15.17
C PHE A 314 -7.83 -7.00 -15.56
N LYS A 315 -9.01 -7.64 -15.49
CA LYS A 315 -9.20 -9.05 -15.87
C LYS A 315 -8.88 -9.29 -17.36
N GLU A 316 -9.22 -8.37 -18.25
CA GLU A 316 -8.87 -8.44 -19.66
C GLU A 316 -7.35 -8.52 -19.89
N LYS A 317 -6.56 -7.89 -19.03
CA LYS A 317 -5.09 -7.83 -19.12
C LYS A 317 -4.38 -8.99 -18.40
N THR A 318 -4.98 -9.54 -17.35
CA THR A 318 -4.34 -10.49 -16.42
C THR A 318 -5.00 -11.87 -16.41
N SER A 319 -6.20 -12.01 -16.97
CA SER A 319 -7.07 -13.20 -16.88
C SER A 319 -7.57 -13.53 -15.47
N THR A 320 -7.31 -12.67 -14.47
CA THR A 320 -7.74 -12.84 -13.07
C THR A 320 -8.49 -11.61 -12.56
N ARG A 321 -9.38 -11.78 -11.58
CA ARG A 321 -9.93 -10.63 -10.88
C ARG A 321 -8.87 -10.00 -9.95
N PRO A 322 -8.89 -8.68 -9.79
CA PRO A 322 -7.96 -8.00 -8.89
C PRO A 322 -8.30 -8.25 -7.42
N SER A 323 -7.28 -8.36 -6.58
CA SER A 323 -7.40 -8.16 -5.14
C SER A 323 -7.47 -6.66 -4.81
N PHE A 324 -7.79 -6.33 -3.57
CA PHE A 324 -7.74 -4.93 -3.12
C PHE A 324 -6.32 -4.31 -3.26
N ALA A 325 -5.25 -5.12 -3.14
CA ALA A 325 -3.88 -4.63 -3.30
C ALA A 325 -3.60 -4.16 -4.74
N HIS A 326 -4.14 -4.83 -5.75
CA HIS A 326 -4.03 -4.37 -7.14
C HIS A 326 -4.77 -3.03 -7.34
N ALA A 327 -6.00 -2.93 -6.80
CA ALA A 327 -6.79 -1.70 -6.87
C ALA A 327 -6.11 -0.53 -6.15
N ALA A 328 -5.51 -0.80 -4.99
CA ALA A 328 -4.77 0.18 -4.21
C ALA A 328 -3.48 0.64 -4.89
N ASN A 329 -2.74 -0.26 -5.56
CA ASN A 329 -1.56 0.11 -6.35
C ASN A 329 -1.92 1.06 -7.50
N TYR A 330 -3.03 0.81 -8.19
CA TYR A 330 -3.55 1.75 -9.18
C TYR A 330 -3.90 3.11 -8.54
N SER A 331 -4.67 3.12 -7.44
CA SER A 331 -5.08 4.34 -6.75
C SER A 331 -3.87 5.14 -6.25
N ALA A 332 -2.89 4.49 -5.64
CA ALA A 332 -1.65 5.12 -5.18
C ALA A 332 -0.84 5.74 -6.33
N ALA A 333 -0.65 4.99 -7.41
CA ALA A 333 0.07 5.47 -8.60
C ALA A 333 -0.64 6.66 -9.25
N MET A 334 -1.97 6.60 -9.42
CA MET A 334 -2.76 7.69 -9.98
C MET A 334 -2.70 8.95 -9.11
N ASN A 335 -2.88 8.82 -7.79
CA ASN A 335 -2.84 9.95 -6.88
C ASN A 335 -1.45 10.62 -6.79
N TYR A 336 -0.38 9.83 -6.92
CA TYR A 336 0.98 10.36 -7.07
C TYR A 336 1.13 11.15 -8.38
N LEU A 337 0.71 10.59 -9.52
CA LEU A 337 0.77 11.27 -10.83
C LEU A 337 -0.08 12.53 -10.86
N GLU A 338 -1.24 12.55 -10.20
CA GLU A 338 -2.07 13.75 -10.05
C GLU A 338 -1.37 14.81 -9.19
N ALA A 339 -0.65 14.41 -8.14
CA ALA A 339 0.14 15.33 -7.33
C ALA A 339 1.32 15.93 -8.14
N VAL A 340 2.01 15.12 -8.95
CA VAL A 340 3.05 15.58 -9.89
C VAL A 340 2.46 16.54 -10.93
N GLN A 341 1.30 16.21 -11.49
CA GLN A 341 0.60 17.06 -12.47
C GLN A 341 0.24 18.43 -11.88
N ALA A 342 -0.30 18.46 -10.67
CA ALA A 342 -0.70 19.68 -10.00
C ALA A 342 0.50 20.55 -9.57
N SER A 343 1.60 19.90 -9.16
CA SER A 343 2.79 20.58 -8.64
C SER A 343 3.81 20.95 -9.72
N GLY A 344 3.76 20.33 -10.89
CA GLY A 344 4.71 20.51 -11.98
C GLY A 344 6.12 19.96 -11.68
N THR A 345 6.27 19.11 -10.65
CA THR A 345 7.55 18.57 -10.18
C THR A 345 7.38 17.20 -9.53
N ASP A 346 8.45 16.41 -9.47
CA ASP A 346 8.59 15.15 -8.73
C ASP A 346 9.35 15.33 -7.40
N ASP A 347 9.64 16.58 -6.99
CA ASP A 347 10.31 16.85 -5.72
C ASP A 347 9.53 16.24 -4.55
N ALA A 348 10.18 15.35 -3.81
CA ALA A 348 9.53 14.55 -2.78
C ALA A 348 8.87 15.40 -1.68
N ASP A 349 9.51 16.48 -1.25
CA ASP A 349 8.96 17.37 -0.22
C ASP A 349 7.71 18.12 -0.71
N THR A 350 7.69 18.46 -1.97
CA THR A 350 6.55 19.11 -2.63
C THR A 350 5.38 18.13 -2.77
N ILE A 351 5.65 16.88 -3.19
CA ILE A 351 4.62 15.84 -3.35
C ILE A 351 4.05 15.43 -1.99
N VAL A 352 4.88 15.29 -0.95
CA VAL A 352 4.40 15.04 0.43
C VAL A 352 3.35 16.08 0.83
N LYS A 353 3.67 17.37 0.68
CA LYS A 353 2.74 18.47 0.99
C LYS A 353 1.46 18.46 0.15
N ALA A 354 1.57 18.03 -1.11
CA ALA A 354 0.40 17.93 -2.00
C ALA A 354 -0.52 16.75 -1.63
N LEU A 355 0.02 15.72 -0.97
CA LEU A 355 -0.74 14.56 -0.51
C LEU A 355 -1.32 14.75 0.89
N GLU A 356 -0.61 15.42 1.82
CA GLU A 356 -1.08 15.67 3.19
C GLU A 356 -2.45 16.38 3.22
N GLY A 357 -3.41 15.79 3.92
CA GLY A 357 -4.76 16.32 4.06
C GLY A 357 -5.63 16.17 2.81
N LYS A 358 -5.13 15.57 1.74
CA LYS A 358 -5.89 15.37 0.50
C LYS A 358 -7.10 14.48 0.76
N LYS A 359 -8.28 14.98 0.38
CA LYS A 359 -9.49 14.17 0.31
C LYS A 359 -9.54 13.45 -1.03
N ILE A 360 -9.83 12.18 -1.00
CA ILE A 360 -9.86 11.31 -2.18
C ILE A 360 -11.18 10.56 -2.19
N ASN A 361 -11.83 10.54 -3.34
CA ASN A 361 -13.02 9.73 -3.56
C ASN A 361 -12.94 9.13 -4.96
N ASP A 362 -12.17 8.06 -5.09
CA ASP A 362 -12.05 7.26 -6.29
C ASP A 362 -12.75 5.89 -6.14
N PHE A 363 -12.55 4.97 -7.07
CA PHE A 363 -13.19 3.66 -6.99
C PHE A 363 -12.63 2.79 -5.85
N PHE A 364 -11.40 3.06 -5.39
CA PHE A 364 -10.79 2.35 -4.26
C PHE A 364 -11.04 3.09 -2.93
N LEU A 365 -10.68 4.37 -2.85
CA LEU A 365 -10.80 5.19 -1.65
C LEU A 365 -12.16 5.88 -1.59
N ARG A 366 -13.15 5.24 -0.97
CA ARG A 366 -14.44 5.89 -0.68
C ARG A 366 -14.32 6.72 0.58
N ASN A 367 -14.75 7.99 0.51
CA ASN A 367 -14.63 8.96 1.61
C ASN A 367 -13.20 9.03 2.18
N GLY A 368 -12.20 8.90 1.29
CA GLY A 368 -10.80 8.79 1.67
C GLY A 368 -10.15 10.10 2.09
N GLU A 369 -9.14 9.98 2.95
CA GLU A 369 -8.29 11.09 3.39
C GLU A 369 -6.88 10.62 3.64
N VAL A 370 -5.90 11.35 3.12
CA VAL A 370 -4.50 11.22 3.53
C VAL A 370 -4.30 12.01 4.82
N ARG A 371 -4.28 11.35 5.97
CA ARG A 371 -4.11 12.02 7.26
C ARG A 371 -2.73 12.67 7.37
N ALA A 372 -2.69 14.00 7.55
CA ALA A 372 -1.44 14.73 7.68
C ALA A 372 -0.68 14.43 8.99
N ALA A 373 -1.34 13.88 10.00
CA ALA A 373 -0.73 13.62 11.32
C ALA A 373 0.22 12.41 11.33
N ASP A 374 -0.02 11.43 10.45
CA ASP A 374 0.68 10.13 10.48
C ASP A 374 0.81 9.46 9.10
N HIS A 375 0.34 10.11 8.03
CA HIS A 375 0.34 9.60 6.66
C HIS A 375 -0.44 8.28 6.46
N ASN A 376 -1.37 7.94 7.39
CA ASN A 376 -2.32 6.88 7.15
C ASN A 376 -3.41 7.37 6.19
N VAL A 377 -3.66 6.61 5.13
CA VAL A 377 -4.75 6.90 4.17
C VAL A 377 -5.98 6.15 4.64
N VAL A 378 -6.88 6.88 5.27
CA VAL A 378 -8.11 6.33 5.85
C VAL A 378 -9.25 6.42 4.86
N HIS A 379 -10.09 5.40 4.78
CA HIS A 379 -11.23 5.31 3.86
C HIS A 379 -12.28 4.33 4.42
N ASP A 380 -13.44 4.26 3.78
CA ASP A 380 -14.45 3.28 4.15
C ASP A 380 -13.92 1.85 3.96
N ALA A 381 -14.16 1.01 4.96
CA ALA A 381 -13.86 -0.42 4.94
C ALA A 381 -15.16 -1.22 4.81
N TYR A 382 -15.03 -2.51 4.52
CA TYR A 382 -16.18 -3.37 4.28
C TYR A 382 -16.13 -4.59 5.19
N LEU A 383 -17.21 -4.84 5.92
CA LEU A 383 -17.44 -6.14 6.52
C LEU A 383 -17.96 -7.06 5.43
N ALA A 384 -17.17 -8.02 5.05
CA ALA A 384 -17.49 -9.03 4.04
C ALA A 384 -17.79 -10.38 4.68
N LYS A 385 -18.54 -11.21 3.96
CA LYS A 385 -18.81 -12.61 4.27
C LYS A 385 -18.58 -13.44 3.03
N VAL A 386 -17.84 -14.53 3.17
CA VAL A 386 -17.65 -15.46 2.05
C VAL A 386 -18.97 -16.19 1.76
N LYS A 387 -19.38 -16.14 0.50
CA LYS A 387 -20.59 -16.81 0.00
C LYS A 387 -20.51 -18.31 0.14
N THR A 388 -21.67 -18.97 0.19
CA THR A 388 -21.78 -20.40 -0.04
C THR A 388 -21.70 -20.69 -1.55
N LYS A 389 -21.36 -21.90 -1.94
CA LYS A 389 -21.17 -22.26 -3.36
C LYS A 389 -22.40 -21.99 -4.23
N ASP A 390 -23.61 -22.21 -3.66
CA ASP A 390 -24.88 -21.93 -4.33
C ASP A 390 -25.20 -20.44 -4.49
N GLN A 391 -24.55 -19.56 -3.72
CA GLN A 391 -24.67 -18.10 -3.83
C GLN A 391 -23.71 -17.48 -4.85
N VAL A 392 -22.68 -18.21 -5.27
CA VAL A 392 -21.70 -17.73 -6.27
C VAL A 392 -22.39 -17.70 -7.64
N LYS A 393 -22.50 -16.52 -8.25
CA LYS A 393 -23.17 -16.31 -9.55
C LYS A 393 -22.22 -16.41 -10.74
N GLU A 394 -20.96 -16.03 -10.56
CA GLU A 394 -19.90 -16.12 -11.55
C GLU A 394 -18.56 -16.39 -10.85
N ASP A 395 -17.56 -16.78 -11.61
CA ASP A 395 -16.21 -17.00 -11.09
C ASP A 395 -15.66 -15.72 -10.45
N TRP A 396 -15.04 -15.83 -9.28
CA TRP A 396 -14.57 -14.72 -8.42
C TRP A 396 -15.67 -13.93 -7.69
N ASP A 397 -16.95 -14.26 -7.81
CA ASP A 397 -18.04 -13.60 -7.06
C ASP A 397 -18.21 -14.24 -5.67
N TYR A 398 -17.15 -14.18 -4.86
CA TYR A 398 -17.05 -14.94 -3.61
C TYR A 398 -17.50 -14.22 -2.36
N GLU A 399 -17.70 -12.91 -2.41
CA GLU A 399 -17.98 -12.09 -1.24
C GLU A 399 -19.37 -11.45 -1.29
N GLU A 400 -19.99 -11.41 -0.13
CA GLU A 400 -21.17 -10.60 0.17
C GLU A 400 -20.74 -9.45 1.09
N ILE A 401 -20.90 -8.21 0.66
CA ILE A 401 -20.66 -7.05 1.52
C ILE A 401 -21.83 -6.88 2.47
N VAL A 402 -21.60 -7.19 3.74
CA VAL A 402 -22.61 -7.15 4.80
C VAL A 402 -22.84 -5.73 5.28
N LYS A 403 -21.76 -4.95 5.42
CA LYS A 403 -21.80 -3.57 5.95
C LYS A 403 -20.61 -2.76 5.44
N THR A 404 -20.87 -1.52 5.08
CA THR A 404 -19.81 -0.49 4.95
C THR A 404 -19.49 0.06 6.34
N VAL A 405 -18.21 0.10 6.70
CA VAL A 405 -17.68 0.64 7.95
C VAL A 405 -17.01 1.98 7.65
N PRO A 406 -17.57 3.11 8.09
CA PRO A 406 -16.98 4.41 7.80
C PRO A 406 -15.54 4.52 8.31
N ALA A 407 -14.70 5.31 7.62
CA ALA A 407 -13.28 5.50 7.95
C ALA A 407 -13.05 5.83 9.45
N ALA A 408 -13.87 6.70 10.03
CA ALA A 408 -13.77 7.09 11.44
C ALA A 408 -13.99 5.93 12.43
N GLU A 409 -14.77 4.92 12.03
CA GLU A 409 -15.00 3.70 12.82
C GLU A 409 -13.93 2.64 12.52
N ALA A 410 -13.52 2.52 11.25
CA ALA A 410 -12.59 1.48 10.80
C ALA A 410 -11.16 1.71 11.35
N TYR A 411 -10.65 2.91 11.21
CA TYR A 411 -9.26 3.20 11.57
C TYR A 411 -9.11 3.68 13.01
N ALA A 412 -7.93 3.42 13.59
CA ALA A 412 -7.55 4.03 14.86
C ALA A 412 -7.22 5.51 14.69
N GLN A 413 -7.52 6.32 15.71
CA GLN A 413 -7.05 7.70 15.75
C GLN A 413 -5.54 7.72 16.01
N PRO A 414 -4.81 8.75 15.53
CA PRO A 414 -3.39 8.92 15.83
C PRO A 414 -3.18 8.99 17.36
N ASP A 415 -2.27 8.19 17.88
CA ASP A 415 -1.95 8.11 19.30
C ASP A 415 -0.83 9.06 19.74
N GLY A 416 -0.32 9.87 18.80
CA GLY A 416 0.79 10.80 19.02
C GLY A 416 2.18 10.14 19.04
N SER A 417 2.28 8.84 18.80
CA SER A 417 3.58 8.15 18.71
C SER A 417 4.34 8.48 17.42
N CYS A 418 3.62 8.82 16.34
CA CYS A 418 4.21 9.25 15.08
C CYS A 418 4.86 10.63 15.21
N LYS A 419 6.11 10.72 14.75
CA LYS A 419 6.84 11.97 14.56
C LYS A 419 7.35 12.01 13.12
N LEU A 420 6.65 12.73 12.25
CA LEU A 420 7.00 12.91 10.85
C LEU A 420 8.27 13.77 10.72
N SER A 421 9.43 13.14 10.94
CA SER A 421 10.75 13.81 10.90
C SER A 421 11.66 13.18 9.87
#